data_b9c168f450901ee197a2171267cc00c8
#
_entry.id   b9c168f450901ee197a2171267cc00c8
#
_cell.length_a   1.000
_cell.length_b   1.000
_cell.length_c   1.000
_cell.angle_alpha   90.00
_cell.angle_beta   90.00
_cell.angle_gamma   90.00
#
_symmetry.space_group_name_H-M   'P 1'
#
loop_
_entity.id
_entity.type
_entity.pdbx_description
1 polymer ?
#
loop_
_entity_poly.entity_id
_entity_poly.type
_entity_poly.pdbx_seq_one_letter_code
_entity_poly.pdbx_strand_id
1 'polypeptide(L)'
;MTVKPYNTGQTKKEEVREMFDNIAPKYDLLNHTLSMNIDRIWRRRVVRIVRRSRPHRILDVATGTGDLAIEMARRIRDVHVLGVDLSEKMLDVARCKVAARGLDERVVLDVGDAEHLRVSDASVDVVTVAFGVRNFGDLEAGLREMARTIKPGGKVVILEFSRPRNRLFRVLYEFYTYKI
;
A
#
# COMPACT_ATOMS: atom_id res chain seq x y z
N MET A 1 -9.62 -21.01 1.87
CA MET A 1 -8.23 -21.36 2.22
C MET A 1 -7.39 -20.12 2.16
N THR A 2 -6.71 -19.78 3.25
CA THR A 2 -5.82 -18.60 3.29
C THR A 2 -4.50 -19.00 2.62
N VAL A 3 -4.19 -18.39 1.46
CA VAL A 3 -2.93 -18.66 0.75
C VAL A 3 -1.77 -18.07 1.56
N LYS A 4 -0.78 -18.88 1.88
CA LYS A 4 0.46 -18.49 2.57
C LYS A 4 1.64 -18.55 1.60
N PRO A 5 2.62 -17.61 1.71
CA PRO A 5 3.79 -17.60 0.81
C PRO A 5 4.67 -18.85 0.87
N TYR A 6 4.95 -19.38 2.07
CA TYR A 6 5.96 -20.42 2.28
C TYR A 6 5.46 -21.70 2.95
N ASN A 7 4.29 -21.72 3.57
CA ASN A 7 3.77 -22.89 4.30
C ASN A 7 4.72 -23.46 5.39
N THR A 8 5.41 -22.58 6.10
CA THR A 8 6.43 -22.95 7.11
C THR A 8 5.85 -23.32 8.48
N GLY A 9 4.53 -23.25 8.64
CA GLY A 9 3.87 -23.43 9.95
C GLY A 9 3.71 -22.12 10.73
N GLN A 10 4.36 -21.04 10.31
CA GLN A 10 4.20 -19.68 10.84
C GLN A 10 2.80 -19.11 10.51
N THR A 11 2.45 -18.00 11.15
CA THR A 11 1.24 -17.24 10.77
C THR A 11 1.39 -16.66 9.36
N LYS A 12 0.28 -16.41 8.66
CA LYS A 12 0.31 -15.76 7.34
C LYS A 12 1.07 -14.42 7.40
N LYS A 13 0.89 -13.68 8.47
CA LYS A 13 1.50 -12.37 8.69
C LYS A 13 3.03 -12.43 8.79
N GLU A 14 3.56 -13.41 9.53
CA GLU A 14 5.00 -13.64 9.64
C GLU A 14 5.60 -14.04 8.31
N GLU A 15 4.99 -14.98 7.60
CA GLU A 15 5.46 -15.41 6.28
C GLU A 15 5.42 -14.27 5.24
N VAL A 16 4.38 -13.43 5.27
CA VAL A 16 4.25 -12.24 4.42
C VAL A 16 5.34 -11.22 4.73
N ARG A 17 5.59 -10.95 6.01
CA ARG A 17 6.67 -10.04 6.42
C ARG A 17 8.03 -10.54 5.94
N GLU A 18 8.34 -11.80 6.19
CA GLU A 18 9.60 -12.42 5.76
C GLU A 18 9.77 -12.36 4.23
N MET A 19 8.71 -12.65 3.48
CA MET A 19 8.72 -12.56 2.02
C MET A 19 9.08 -11.14 1.56
N PHE A 20 8.43 -10.11 2.12
CA PHE A 20 8.69 -8.72 1.75
C PHE A 20 10.06 -8.24 2.19
N ASP A 21 10.53 -8.65 3.38
CA ASP A 21 11.88 -8.38 3.85
C ASP A 21 12.96 -8.92 2.90
N ASN A 22 12.73 -10.11 2.33
CA ASN A 22 13.67 -10.76 1.42
C ASN A 22 13.73 -10.09 0.03
N ILE A 23 12.61 -9.56 -0.46
CA ILE A 23 12.54 -8.95 -1.80
C ILE A 23 12.71 -7.43 -1.79
N ALA A 24 12.71 -6.77 -0.63
CA ALA A 24 12.72 -5.33 -0.49
C ALA A 24 13.76 -4.62 -1.39
N PRO A 25 15.03 -5.06 -1.48
CA PRO A 25 16.03 -4.37 -2.31
C PRO A 25 15.71 -4.39 -3.82
N LYS A 26 14.95 -5.37 -4.28
CA LYS A 26 14.62 -5.57 -5.70
C LYS A 26 13.14 -5.30 -6.01
N TYR A 27 12.35 -4.99 -4.98
CA TYR A 27 10.89 -4.90 -5.09
C TYR A 27 10.42 -3.91 -6.15
N ASP A 28 10.98 -2.69 -6.14
CA ASP A 28 10.58 -1.66 -7.11
C ASP A 28 10.91 -2.09 -8.55
N LEU A 29 12.09 -2.67 -8.76
CA LEU A 29 12.48 -3.17 -10.08
C LEU A 29 11.53 -4.27 -10.56
N LEU A 30 11.23 -5.25 -9.69
CA LEU A 30 10.30 -6.33 -10.01
C LEU A 30 8.90 -5.80 -10.32
N ASN A 31 8.35 -4.94 -9.48
CA ASN A 31 7.01 -4.38 -9.69
C ASN A 31 6.92 -3.55 -10.97
N HIS A 32 7.87 -2.66 -11.22
CA HIS A 32 7.85 -1.81 -12.42
C HIS A 32 8.05 -2.63 -13.69
N THR A 33 8.90 -3.66 -13.66
CA THR A 33 9.13 -4.54 -14.81
C THR A 33 7.92 -5.42 -15.08
N LEU A 34 7.40 -6.10 -14.05
CA LEU A 34 6.24 -6.99 -14.18
C LEU A 34 4.96 -6.24 -14.55
N SER A 35 4.78 -5.02 -14.07
CA SER A 35 3.62 -4.19 -14.42
C SER A 35 3.80 -3.39 -15.72
N MET A 36 4.96 -3.50 -16.39
CA MET A 36 5.33 -2.64 -17.53
C MET A 36 5.12 -1.14 -17.23
N ASN A 37 5.42 -0.72 -15.99
CA ASN A 37 5.18 0.63 -15.45
C ASN A 37 3.70 1.08 -15.41
N ILE A 38 2.74 0.21 -15.65
CA ILE A 38 1.29 0.53 -15.54
C ILE A 38 0.92 0.87 -14.09
N ASP A 39 1.60 0.29 -13.11
CA ASP A 39 1.45 0.61 -11.68
C ASP A 39 1.58 2.11 -11.38
N ARG A 40 2.48 2.82 -12.09
CA ARG A 40 2.63 4.28 -11.98
C ARG A 40 1.38 5.03 -12.46
N ILE A 41 0.71 4.54 -13.50
CA ILE A 41 -0.53 5.13 -14.00
C ILE A 41 -1.65 4.94 -12.96
N TRP A 42 -1.75 3.75 -12.38
CA TRP A 42 -2.74 3.45 -11.36
C TRP A 42 -2.53 4.29 -10.09
N ARG A 43 -1.28 4.40 -9.59
CA ARG A 43 -0.96 5.27 -8.45
C ARG A 43 -1.32 6.74 -8.75
N ARG A 44 -1.01 7.26 -9.94
CA ARG A 44 -1.43 8.61 -10.33
C ARG A 44 -2.95 8.79 -10.34
N ARG A 45 -3.70 7.75 -10.69
CA ARG A 45 -5.16 7.77 -10.61
C ARG A 45 -5.64 7.84 -9.16
N VAL A 46 -5.06 7.05 -8.26
CA VAL A 46 -5.32 7.13 -6.82
C VAL A 46 -5.05 8.54 -6.30
N VAL A 47 -3.87 9.09 -6.57
CA VAL A 47 -3.51 10.46 -6.16
C VAL A 47 -4.51 11.49 -6.67
N ARG A 48 -5.01 11.35 -7.90
CA ARG A 48 -6.04 12.25 -8.44
C ARG A 48 -7.37 12.15 -7.68
N ILE A 49 -7.76 10.94 -7.26
CA ILE A 49 -8.96 10.72 -6.45
C ILE A 49 -8.78 11.35 -5.06
N VAL A 50 -7.66 11.05 -4.40
CA VAL A 50 -7.32 11.56 -3.08
C VAL A 50 -7.26 13.09 -3.07
N ARG A 51 -6.60 13.70 -4.04
CA ARG A 51 -6.47 15.18 -4.17
C ARG A 51 -7.80 15.91 -4.21
N ARG A 52 -8.86 15.29 -4.76
CA ARG A 52 -10.20 15.89 -4.81
C ARG A 52 -10.83 16.10 -3.43
N SER A 53 -10.39 15.32 -2.44
CA SER A 53 -10.85 15.47 -1.06
C SER A 53 -10.10 16.57 -0.29
N ARG A 54 -9.04 17.17 -0.87
CA ARG A 54 -8.20 18.21 -0.25
C ARG A 54 -7.73 17.78 1.15
N PRO A 55 -7.13 16.59 1.31
CA PRO A 55 -6.72 16.08 2.60
C PRO A 55 -5.52 16.84 3.13
N HIS A 56 -5.44 17.00 4.46
CA HIS A 56 -4.24 17.46 5.17
C HIS A 56 -3.46 16.28 5.75
N ARG A 57 -4.15 15.22 6.18
CA ARG A 57 -3.55 14.02 6.79
C ARG A 57 -4.00 12.77 6.04
N ILE A 58 -3.03 12.00 5.56
CA ILE A 58 -3.26 10.73 4.88
C ILE A 58 -2.54 9.63 5.65
N LEU A 59 -3.20 8.49 5.82
CA LEU A 59 -2.60 7.24 6.25
C LEU A 59 -2.47 6.32 5.04
N ASP A 60 -1.25 5.88 4.73
CA ASP A 60 -0.97 4.91 3.67
C ASP A 60 -0.62 3.56 4.31
N VAL A 61 -1.56 2.63 4.30
CA VAL A 61 -1.46 1.31 4.94
C VAL A 61 -0.81 0.32 3.97
N ALA A 62 0.10 -0.50 4.48
CA ALA A 62 0.97 -1.36 3.68
C ALA A 62 1.71 -0.54 2.61
N THR A 63 2.38 0.52 3.06
CA THR A 63 3.03 1.52 2.20
C THR A 63 4.20 0.95 1.40
N GLY A 64 4.78 -0.19 1.84
CA GLY A 64 5.92 -0.85 1.21
C GLY A 64 7.12 0.07 1.08
N THR A 65 7.65 0.18 -0.12
CA THR A 65 8.77 1.09 -0.45
C THR A 65 8.35 2.57 -0.60
N GLY A 66 7.13 2.93 -0.17
CA GLY A 66 6.67 4.31 -0.08
C GLY A 66 6.28 4.99 -1.39
N ASP A 67 6.16 4.28 -2.49
CA ASP A 67 5.90 4.88 -3.81
C ASP A 67 4.60 5.70 -3.86
N LEU A 68 3.51 5.20 -3.26
CA LEU A 68 2.24 5.92 -3.24
C LEU A 68 2.29 7.11 -2.28
N ALA A 69 2.86 6.93 -1.09
CA ALA A 69 3.05 7.99 -0.10
C ALA A 69 3.86 9.16 -0.68
N ILE A 70 4.98 8.85 -1.33
CA ILE A 70 5.84 9.84 -2.00
C ILE A 70 5.09 10.56 -3.12
N GLU A 71 4.35 9.83 -3.96
CA GLU A 71 3.60 10.44 -5.07
C GLU A 71 2.47 11.34 -4.56
N MET A 72 1.81 10.99 -3.45
CA MET A 72 0.83 11.84 -2.78
C MET A 72 1.47 13.11 -2.23
N ALA A 73 2.56 12.99 -1.49
CA ALA A 73 3.27 14.13 -0.93
C ALA A 73 3.78 15.09 -2.01
N ARG A 74 4.25 14.58 -3.15
CA ARG A 74 4.72 15.42 -4.27
C ARG A 74 3.60 16.19 -4.99
N ARG A 75 2.41 15.60 -5.09
CA ARG A 75 1.33 16.12 -5.96
C ARG A 75 0.19 16.80 -5.21
N ILE A 76 0.11 16.63 -3.92
CA ILE A 76 -0.89 17.27 -3.07
C ILE A 76 -0.15 18.27 -2.19
N ARG A 77 -0.50 19.55 -2.28
CA ARG A 77 0.07 20.60 -1.41
C ARG A 77 -0.40 20.40 0.02
N ASP A 78 0.43 20.79 0.96
CA ASP A 78 0.12 20.90 2.39
C ASP A 78 -0.43 19.58 2.99
N VAL A 79 0.00 18.43 2.44
CA VAL A 79 -0.39 17.11 2.94
C VAL A 79 0.76 16.48 3.73
N HIS A 80 0.40 15.87 4.85
CA HIS A 80 1.27 14.99 5.63
C HIS A 80 0.79 13.54 5.44
N VAL A 81 1.72 12.65 5.13
CA VAL A 81 1.44 11.23 4.90
C VAL A 81 2.15 10.42 5.97
N LEU A 82 1.39 9.62 6.70
CA LEU A 82 1.91 8.55 7.54
C LEU A 82 1.84 7.25 6.73
N GLY A 83 2.99 6.67 6.40
CA GLY A 83 3.08 5.36 5.79
C GLY A 83 3.35 4.29 6.85
N VAL A 84 2.54 3.24 6.86
CA VAL A 84 2.68 2.12 7.80
C VAL A 84 2.89 0.82 7.04
N ASP A 85 3.89 0.03 7.45
CA ASP A 85 4.15 -1.30 6.89
C ASP A 85 4.65 -2.28 7.96
N LEU A 86 4.44 -3.58 7.76
CA LEU A 86 4.96 -4.64 8.62
C LEU A 86 6.46 -4.90 8.42
N SER A 87 6.97 -4.64 7.21
CA SER A 87 8.35 -4.90 6.82
C SER A 87 9.23 -3.69 7.08
N GLU A 88 10.12 -3.79 8.06
CA GLU A 88 11.12 -2.75 8.33
C GLU A 88 12.03 -2.52 7.11
N LYS A 89 12.43 -3.60 6.42
CA LYS A 89 13.31 -3.47 5.25
C LYS A 89 12.66 -2.75 4.08
N MET A 90 11.33 -2.89 3.90
CA MET A 90 10.59 -2.08 2.94
C MET A 90 10.60 -0.60 3.33
N LEU A 91 10.41 -0.32 4.62
CA LEU A 91 10.43 1.04 5.13
C LEU A 91 11.83 1.67 5.04
N ASP A 92 12.91 0.90 5.18
CA ASP A 92 14.27 1.41 4.97
C ASP A 92 14.48 1.90 3.54
N VAL A 93 14.01 1.14 2.56
CA VAL A 93 14.01 1.57 1.15
C VAL A 93 13.16 2.83 0.98
N ALA A 94 11.98 2.87 1.62
CA ALA A 94 11.10 4.04 1.57
C ALA A 94 11.75 5.28 2.18
N ARG A 95 12.41 5.17 3.36
CA ARG A 95 13.13 6.27 4.03
C ARG A 95 14.22 6.84 3.13
N CYS A 96 15.03 5.98 2.51
CA CYS A 96 16.04 6.42 1.55
C CYS A 96 15.41 7.21 0.37
N LYS A 97 14.26 6.75 -0.13
CA LYS A 97 13.55 7.40 -1.25
C LYS A 97 12.92 8.73 -0.82
N VAL A 98 12.41 8.84 0.39
CA VAL A 98 11.84 10.06 0.98
C VAL A 98 12.92 11.10 1.15
N ALA A 99 14.04 10.75 1.80
CA ALA A 99 15.19 11.62 2.01
C ALA A 99 15.80 12.14 0.69
N ALA A 100 15.99 11.24 -0.28
CA ALA A 100 16.51 11.61 -1.61
C ALA A 100 15.62 12.62 -2.36
N ARG A 101 14.40 12.86 -1.91
CA ARG A 101 13.42 13.79 -2.49
C ARG A 101 13.10 15.00 -1.61
N GLY A 102 13.75 15.10 -0.43
CA GLY A 102 13.50 16.17 0.54
C GLY A 102 12.05 16.18 1.05
N LEU A 103 11.48 15.00 1.32
CA LEU A 103 10.10 14.87 1.74
C LEU A 103 9.97 14.45 3.22
N ASP A 104 11.06 14.46 3.98
CA ASP A 104 11.14 13.96 5.37
C ASP A 104 10.16 14.65 6.32
N GLU A 105 9.89 15.94 6.11
CA GLU A 105 8.92 16.71 6.91
C GLU A 105 7.45 16.36 6.58
N ARG A 106 7.22 15.72 5.43
CA ARG A 106 5.86 15.49 4.90
C ARG A 106 5.48 14.02 4.81
N VAL A 107 6.45 13.12 4.84
CA VAL A 107 6.24 11.67 4.81
C VAL A 107 6.93 11.05 6.00
N VAL A 108 6.14 10.59 6.96
CA VAL A 108 6.59 9.84 8.12
C VAL A 108 6.33 8.37 7.88
N LEU A 109 7.29 7.51 8.24
CA LEU A 109 7.21 6.07 7.99
C LEU A 109 7.38 5.33 9.31
N ASP A 110 6.42 4.47 9.66
CA ASP A 110 6.42 3.71 10.91
C ASP A 110 6.12 2.22 10.66
N VAL A 111 6.74 1.36 11.48
CA VAL A 111 6.43 -0.06 11.50
C VAL A 111 5.10 -0.26 12.19
N GLY A 112 4.18 -0.97 11.53
CA GLY A 112 2.88 -1.24 12.12
C GLY A 112 2.09 -2.28 11.37
N ASP A 113 1.12 -2.79 12.08
CA ASP A 113 0.19 -3.80 11.61
C ASP A 113 -1.12 -3.14 11.16
N ALA A 114 -1.55 -3.43 9.94
CA ALA A 114 -2.82 -2.94 9.40
C ALA A 114 -4.04 -3.36 10.25
N GLU A 115 -3.93 -4.46 10.99
CA GLU A 115 -4.98 -5.01 11.84
C GLU A 115 -4.98 -4.37 13.25
N HIS A 116 -3.93 -3.61 13.61
CA HIS A 116 -3.75 -2.94 14.91
C HIS A 116 -3.00 -1.64 14.72
N LEU A 117 -3.63 -0.66 14.08
CA LEU A 117 -3.02 0.62 13.74
C LEU A 117 -2.81 1.49 14.99
N ARG A 118 -1.57 1.90 15.24
CA ARG A 118 -1.23 2.87 16.30
C ARG A 118 -1.55 4.31 15.87
N VAL A 119 -2.75 4.51 15.37
CA VAL A 119 -3.28 5.79 14.89
C VAL A 119 -4.57 6.07 15.64
N SER A 120 -4.75 7.29 16.09
CA SER A 120 -5.94 7.71 16.85
C SER A 120 -7.21 7.62 16.00
N ASP A 121 -8.34 7.42 16.66
CA ASP A 121 -9.66 7.44 16.03
C ASP A 121 -9.92 8.78 15.34
N ALA A 122 -10.61 8.73 14.22
CA ALA A 122 -11.07 9.91 13.47
C ALA A 122 -9.99 11.01 13.32
N SER A 123 -8.73 10.61 13.03
CA SER A 123 -7.57 11.53 13.00
C SER A 123 -7.05 11.85 11.59
N VAL A 124 -7.42 11.04 10.58
CA VAL A 124 -6.95 11.21 9.20
C VAL A 124 -8.10 11.51 8.24
N ASP A 125 -7.82 12.25 7.18
CA ASP A 125 -8.81 12.66 6.19
C ASP A 125 -9.04 11.57 5.14
N VAL A 126 -7.96 10.83 4.80
CA VAL A 126 -7.99 9.74 3.81
C VAL A 126 -7.09 8.61 4.28
N VAL A 127 -7.55 7.38 4.08
CA VAL A 127 -6.71 6.18 4.16
C VAL A 127 -6.54 5.62 2.76
N THR A 128 -5.30 5.27 2.42
CA THR A 128 -4.95 4.58 1.17
C THR A 128 -4.34 3.23 1.46
N VAL A 129 -4.55 2.28 0.56
CA VAL A 129 -3.81 1.01 0.52
C VAL A 129 -3.67 0.58 -0.94
N ALA A 130 -2.44 0.29 -1.37
CA ALA A 130 -2.17 -0.15 -2.74
C ALA A 130 -1.48 -1.50 -2.75
N PHE A 131 -2.14 -2.50 -3.34
CA PHE A 131 -1.66 -3.90 -3.50
C PHE A 131 -1.32 -4.62 -2.19
N GLY A 132 -1.81 -4.10 -1.05
CA GLY A 132 -1.53 -4.61 0.29
C GLY A 132 -2.64 -5.47 0.88
N VAL A 133 -3.89 -5.18 0.55
CA VAL A 133 -5.09 -5.75 1.22
C VAL A 133 -5.13 -7.28 1.16
N ARG A 134 -4.71 -7.89 0.06
CA ARG A 134 -4.66 -9.35 -0.11
C ARG A 134 -3.69 -10.05 0.86
N ASN A 135 -2.75 -9.30 1.40
CA ASN A 135 -1.70 -9.81 2.30
C ASN A 135 -2.11 -9.73 3.78
N PHE A 136 -3.21 -9.08 4.13
CA PHE A 136 -3.70 -9.02 5.49
C PHE A 136 -3.98 -10.44 6.03
N GLY A 137 -3.68 -10.67 7.28
CA GLY A 137 -4.00 -11.91 7.99
C GLY A 137 -5.51 -12.01 8.19
N ASP A 138 -6.09 -10.97 8.79
CA ASP A 138 -7.53 -10.74 8.92
C ASP A 138 -7.93 -9.46 8.15
N LEU A 139 -8.56 -9.66 7.00
CA LEU A 139 -9.01 -8.56 6.13
C LEU A 139 -10.03 -7.66 6.84
N GLU A 140 -10.95 -8.27 7.59
CA GLU A 140 -12.02 -7.54 8.25
C GLU A 140 -11.49 -6.68 9.40
N ALA A 141 -10.53 -7.20 10.17
CA ALA A 141 -9.83 -6.45 11.20
C ALA A 141 -9.10 -5.24 10.60
N GLY A 142 -8.34 -5.44 9.52
CA GLY A 142 -7.66 -4.34 8.83
C GLY A 142 -8.62 -3.28 8.29
N LEU A 143 -9.74 -3.69 7.69
CA LEU A 143 -10.75 -2.74 7.20
C LEU A 143 -11.42 -1.97 8.35
N ARG A 144 -11.68 -2.60 9.50
CA ARG A 144 -12.20 -1.93 10.71
C ARG A 144 -11.22 -0.91 11.24
N GLU A 145 -9.95 -1.24 11.34
CA GLU A 145 -8.90 -0.32 11.80
C GLU A 145 -8.77 0.89 10.86
N MET A 146 -8.74 0.67 9.55
CA MET A 146 -8.76 1.76 8.59
C MET A 146 -9.99 2.67 8.77
N ALA A 147 -11.19 2.07 8.94
CA ALA A 147 -12.42 2.83 9.15
C ALA A 147 -12.42 3.62 10.47
N ARG A 148 -11.84 3.05 11.55
CA ARG A 148 -11.70 3.71 12.86
C ARG A 148 -10.88 4.97 12.78
N THR A 149 -9.78 4.95 12.02
CA THR A 149 -8.86 6.09 11.92
C THR A 149 -9.38 7.26 11.11
N ILE A 150 -10.37 7.05 10.24
CA ILE A 150 -10.90 8.06 9.32
C ILE A 150 -11.85 9.00 10.05
N LYS A 151 -11.70 10.30 9.80
CA LYS A 151 -12.65 11.33 10.22
C LYS A 151 -14.01 11.14 9.54
N PRO A 152 -15.13 11.57 10.19
CA PRO A 152 -16.42 11.65 9.53
C PRO A 152 -16.33 12.39 8.19
N GLY A 153 -16.85 11.78 7.12
CA GLY A 153 -16.76 12.34 5.76
C GLY A 153 -15.45 12.07 5.01
N GLY A 154 -14.46 11.45 5.66
CA GLY A 154 -13.22 10.98 5.04
C GLY A 154 -13.44 9.80 4.09
N LYS A 155 -12.35 9.28 3.50
CA LYS A 155 -12.42 8.23 2.46
C LYS A 155 -11.36 7.16 2.65
N VAL A 156 -11.74 5.91 2.37
CA VAL A 156 -10.79 4.83 2.08
C VAL A 156 -10.63 4.71 0.56
N VAL A 157 -9.40 4.63 0.09
CA VAL A 157 -9.08 4.39 -1.33
C VAL A 157 -8.21 3.15 -1.44
N ILE A 158 -8.79 2.08 -1.98
CA ILE A 158 -8.11 0.80 -2.17
C ILE A 158 -7.76 0.63 -3.64
N LEU A 159 -6.48 0.39 -3.91
CA LEU A 159 -5.98 -0.04 -5.22
C LEU A 159 -5.55 -1.51 -5.13
N GLU A 160 -6.28 -2.39 -5.79
CA GLU A 160 -6.00 -3.82 -5.77
C GLU A 160 -6.33 -4.48 -7.11
N PHE A 161 -5.64 -5.57 -7.42
CA PHE A 161 -5.94 -6.37 -8.59
C PHE A 161 -7.29 -7.06 -8.45
N SER A 162 -8.10 -7.00 -9.52
CA SER A 162 -9.35 -7.73 -9.59
C SER A 162 -9.39 -8.59 -10.86
N ARG A 163 -10.10 -9.71 -10.79
CA ARG A 163 -10.31 -10.52 -12.00
C ARG A 163 -11.14 -9.73 -13.02
N PRO A 164 -10.68 -9.63 -14.27
CA PRO A 164 -11.42 -8.93 -15.32
C PRO A 164 -12.81 -9.53 -15.51
N ARG A 165 -13.84 -8.69 -15.54
CA ARG A 165 -15.21 -9.13 -15.83
C ARG A 165 -15.40 -9.50 -17.31
N ASN A 166 -14.68 -8.84 -18.20
CA ASN A 166 -14.72 -9.11 -19.63
C ASN A 166 -13.98 -10.42 -19.96
N ARG A 167 -14.63 -11.33 -20.69
CA ARG A 167 -14.12 -12.66 -21.02
C ARG A 167 -12.79 -12.62 -21.79
N LEU A 168 -12.63 -11.68 -22.72
CA LEU A 168 -11.40 -11.52 -23.51
C LEU A 168 -10.23 -11.08 -22.63
N PHE A 169 -10.44 -10.06 -21.79
CA PHE A 169 -9.42 -9.60 -20.84
C PHE A 169 -9.11 -10.64 -19.76
N ARG A 170 -10.06 -11.50 -19.39
CA ARG A 170 -9.84 -12.60 -18.47
C ARG A 170 -8.87 -13.63 -19.05
N VAL A 171 -9.04 -14.03 -20.30
CA VAL A 171 -8.14 -14.99 -20.98
C VAL A 171 -6.72 -14.43 -21.07
N LEU A 172 -6.56 -13.15 -21.42
CA LEU A 172 -5.25 -12.48 -21.43
C LEU A 172 -4.63 -12.39 -20.04
N TYR A 173 -5.43 -12.07 -19.03
CA TYR A 173 -5.00 -12.02 -17.64
C TYR A 173 -4.56 -13.39 -17.11
N GLU A 174 -5.35 -14.43 -17.37
CA GLU A 174 -5.03 -15.82 -16.98
C GLU A 174 -3.79 -16.32 -17.71
N PHE A 175 -3.66 -16.03 -19.00
CA PHE A 175 -2.45 -16.36 -19.76
C PHE A 175 -1.20 -15.68 -19.15
N TYR A 176 -1.29 -14.41 -18.86
CA TYR A 176 -0.18 -13.65 -18.21
C TYR A 176 0.14 -14.18 -16.82
N THR A 177 -0.87 -14.47 -16.00
CA THR A 177 -0.69 -14.85 -14.58
C THR A 177 -0.21 -16.28 -14.40
N TYR A 178 -0.59 -17.21 -15.31
CA TYR A 178 -0.27 -18.63 -15.15
C TYR A 178 0.84 -19.13 -16.09
N LYS A 179 1.24 -18.36 -17.10
CA LYS A 179 2.27 -18.78 -18.07
C LYS A 179 3.55 -17.93 -18.05
N ILE A 180 3.56 -16.83 -17.35
CA ILE A 180 4.72 -15.96 -17.14
C ILE A 180 5.04 -15.88 -15.66
#